data_582b642d9d63c14a8b795a1fa6136633
#
_entry.id   582b642d9d63c14a8b795a1fa6136633
#
_cell.length_a   1.000
_cell.length_b   1.000
_cell.length_c   1.000
_cell.angle_alpha   90.00
_cell.angle_beta   90.00
_cell.angle_gamma   90.00
#
_symmetry.space_group_name_H-M   'P 1'
#
loop_
_entity.id
_entity.type
_entity.pdbx_description
1 polymer ?
#
loop_
_entity_poly.entity_id
_entity_poly.type
_entity_poly.pdbx_seq_one_letter_code
_entity_poly.pdbx_strand_id
1 'polypeptide(L)'
;SIFSFIGISLGVAVLIIVMSVMNGFRTELINKIVGFNAHAVVKPYDKPLELMSDKDFAKSIITNDGEAVIFYNNSTKGILLKGYLENDFKNLEISNNKTFFGSKNLNKNSISIGRDLSNILGLDIGDEVSITSPSGVQTLVGSLPKQNLFQIISVFESGLSEYDSNVAYINLKTLEDFFDKDISDRFTEYYFKDPKSIEQHKENLIKVFPDAFVYTWADMNSSLFSALKVERNVMFIILSLIIIVAAFNIISGLTI
;
A
#
# COMPACT_ATOMS: atom_id res chain seq x y z
N SER A 1 -25.04 45.73 -4.35
CA SER A 1 -24.10 45.15 -5.36
C SER A 1 -22.68 44.89 -4.81
N ILE A 2 -22.10 45.76 -3.98
CA ILE A 2 -20.75 45.55 -3.41
C ILE A 2 -20.73 44.31 -2.46
N PHE A 3 -21.74 44.17 -1.63
CA PHE A 3 -21.85 43.01 -0.72
C PHE A 3 -21.99 41.69 -1.48
N SER A 4 -22.73 41.67 -2.58
CA SER A 4 -22.84 40.45 -3.43
C SER A 4 -21.50 40.11 -4.08
N PHE A 5 -20.75 41.12 -4.55
CA PHE A 5 -19.43 40.91 -5.12
C PHE A 5 -18.44 40.35 -4.10
N ILE A 6 -18.39 40.91 -2.89
CA ILE A 6 -17.54 40.43 -1.81
C ILE A 6 -17.91 39.01 -1.43
N GLY A 7 -19.23 38.70 -1.26
CA GLY A 7 -19.70 37.35 -0.91
C GLY A 7 -19.31 36.27 -1.94
N ILE A 8 -19.47 36.59 -3.24
CA ILE A 8 -19.08 35.69 -4.34
C ILE A 8 -17.57 35.51 -4.36
N SER A 9 -16.81 36.60 -4.29
CA SER A 9 -15.34 36.56 -4.31
C SER A 9 -14.80 35.72 -3.16
N LEU A 10 -15.36 35.86 -1.94
CA LEU A 10 -14.98 35.06 -0.77
C LEU A 10 -15.33 33.58 -0.98
N GLY A 11 -16.52 33.26 -1.48
CA GLY A 11 -16.94 31.89 -1.75
C GLY A 11 -16.04 31.19 -2.77
N VAL A 12 -15.72 31.87 -3.87
CA VAL A 12 -14.80 31.35 -4.89
C VAL A 12 -13.39 31.19 -4.34
N ALA A 13 -12.88 32.15 -3.56
CA ALA A 13 -11.56 32.08 -2.95
C ALA A 13 -11.43 30.88 -1.99
N VAL A 14 -12.41 30.69 -1.11
CA VAL A 14 -12.44 29.53 -0.19
C VAL A 14 -12.47 28.22 -0.98
N LEU A 15 -13.27 28.13 -2.03
CA LEU A 15 -13.34 26.93 -2.85
C LEU A 15 -12.01 26.62 -3.55
N ILE A 16 -11.34 27.61 -4.12
CA ILE A 16 -10.02 27.44 -4.75
C ILE A 16 -9.01 26.94 -3.72
N ILE A 17 -8.99 27.49 -2.51
CA ILE A 17 -8.10 27.07 -1.43
C ILE A 17 -8.37 25.60 -1.08
N VAL A 18 -9.63 25.23 -0.84
CA VAL A 18 -10.00 23.85 -0.49
C VAL A 18 -9.61 22.87 -1.60
N MET A 19 -9.91 23.20 -2.87
CA MET A 19 -9.53 22.34 -4.00
C MET A 19 -8.00 22.19 -4.14
N SER A 20 -7.25 23.26 -3.90
CA SER A 20 -5.78 23.22 -3.96
C SER A 20 -5.20 22.33 -2.87
N VAL A 21 -5.70 22.45 -1.64
CA VAL A 21 -5.29 21.61 -0.50
C VAL A 21 -5.62 20.14 -0.76
N MET A 22 -6.84 19.85 -1.23
CA MET A 22 -7.25 18.47 -1.53
C MET A 22 -6.47 17.84 -2.68
N ASN A 23 -6.18 18.59 -3.75
CA ASN A 23 -5.31 18.11 -4.82
C ASN A 23 -3.89 17.84 -4.33
N GLY A 24 -3.35 18.70 -3.46
CA GLY A 24 -2.05 18.50 -2.82
C GLY A 24 -2.04 17.21 -1.97
N PHE A 25 -3.04 17.04 -1.12
CA PHE A 25 -3.20 15.87 -0.28
C PHE A 25 -3.32 14.57 -1.09
N ARG A 26 -4.16 14.58 -2.13
CA ARG A 26 -4.31 13.43 -3.05
C ARG A 26 -2.99 13.06 -3.71
N THR A 27 -2.27 14.04 -4.21
CA THR A 27 -0.98 13.82 -4.87
C THR A 27 0.03 13.22 -3.89
N GLU A 28 0.07 13.73 -2.67
CA GLU A 28 0.95 13.23 -1.61
C GLU A 28 0.61 11.78 -1.21
N LEU A 29 -0.68 11.46 -1.04
CA LEU A 29 -1.12 10.09 -0.77
C LEU A 29 -0.71 9.12 -1.88
N ILE A 30 -0.96 9.49 -3.14
CA ILE A 30 -0.57 8.66 -4.28
C ILE A 30 0.95 8.46 -4.30
N ASN A 31 1.72 9.52 -4.12
CA ASN A 31 3.18 9.45 -4.10
C ASN A 31 3.69 8.55 -2.96
N LYS A 32 3.07 8.61 -1.78
CA LYS A 32 3.41 7.70 -0.67
C LYS A 32 3.08 6.25 -1.00
N ILE A 33 1.88 5.95 -1.50
CA ILE A 33 1.48 4.59 -1.87
C ILE A 33 2.44 4.02 -2.91
N VAL A 34 2.71 4.78 -3.97
CA VAL A 34 3.56 4.37 -5.09
C VAL A 34 5.04 4.32 -4.69
N GLY A 35 5.46 5.13 -3.71
CA GLY A 35 6.86 5.25 -3.31
C GLY A 35 7.45 3.99 -2.68
N PHE A 36 6.64 3.16 -2.01
CA PHE A 36 7.14 1.96 -1.32
C PHE A 36 6.40 0.66 -1.70
N ASN A 37 5.19 0.74 -2.24
CA ASN A 37 4.46 -0.42 -2.72
C ASN A 37 4.85 -0.80 -4.15
N ALA A 38 4.69 -2.07 -4.49
CA ALA A 38 4.72 -2.52 -5.87
C ALA A 38 3.69 -1.76 -6.71
N HIS A 39 4.08 -1.38 -7.93
CA HIS A 39 3.19 -0.66 -8.83
C HIS A 39 2.17 -1.62 -9.48
N ALA A 40 2.58 -2.86 -9.75
CA ALA A 40 1.69 -3.94 -10.13
C ALA A 40 2.18 -5.26 -9.55
N VAL A 41 1.22 -6.16 -9.33
CA VAL A 41 1.44 -7.53 -8.86
C VAL A 41 0.88 -8.47 -9.90
N VAL A 42 1.69 -9.43 -10.34
CA VAL A 42 1.28 -10.49 -11.26
C VAL A 42 1.33 -11.82 -10.51
N LYS A 43 0.16 -12.40 -10.27
CA LYS A 43 -0.01 -13.67 -9.54
C LYS A 43 -0.42 -14.76 -10.51
N PRO A 44 0.40 -15.84 -10.67
CA PRO A 44 0.07 -16.93 -11.56
C PRO A 44 -1.16 -17.71 -11.09
N TYR A 45 -1.88 -18.38 -12.03
CA TYR A 45 -2.94 -19.31 -11.67
C TYR A 45 -2.37 -20.63 -11.14
N ASP A 46 -1.51 -21.29 -11.93
CA ASP A 46 -1.05 -22.65 -11.64
C ASP A 46 0.45 -22.90 -11.92
N LYS A 47 1.17 -21.96 -12.52
CA LYS A 47 2.57 -22.16 -12.92
C LYS A 47 3.43 -20.99 -12.51
N PRO A 48 4.68 -21.21 -12.08
CA PRO A 48 5.62 -20.13 -11.81
C PRO A 48 5.76 -19.22 -13.02
N LEU A 49 5.76 -17.90 -12.78
CA LEU A 49 5.96 -16.91 -13.83
C LEU A 49 7.46 -16.80 -14.17
N GLU A 50 7.77 -16.72 -15.44
CA GLU A 50 9.10 -16.30 -15.88
C GLU A 50 9.20 -14.77 -15.74
N LEU A 51 10.33 -14.31 -15.16
CA LEU A 51 10.61 -12.89 -15.05
C LEU A 51 10.79 -12.28 -16.42
N MET A 52 9.98 -11.28 -16.74
CA MET A 52 10.23 -10.47 -17.93
C MET A 52 11.20 -9.35 -17.62
N SER A 53 12.17 -9.19 -18.51
CA SER A 53 13.00 -7.99 -18.58
C SER A 53 12.45 -7.09 -19.68
N ASP A 54 11.81 -6.01 -19.31
CA ASP A 54 11.35 -4.98 -20.24
C ASP A 54 12.00 -3.64 -19.90
N LYS A 55 12.13 -2.77 -20.91
CA LYS A 55 12.73 -1.44 -20.79
C LYS A 55 11.92 -0.48 -19.89
N ASP A 56 10.62 -0.76 -19.73
CA ASP A 56 9.70 0.07 -18.93
C ASP A 56 9.76 -0.24 -17.43
N PHE A 57 10.31 -1.40 -17.04
CA PHE A 57 10.48 -1.74 -15.64
C PHE A 57 11.72 -1.08 -15.05
N ALA A 58 11.57 -0.54 -13.84
CA ALA A 58 12.71 -0.16 -13.02
C ALA A 58 13.30 -1.41 -12.34
N LYS A 59 12.41 -2.28 -11.82
CA LYS A 59 12.77 -3.60 -11.27
C LYS A 59 11.54 -4.51 -11.21
N SER A 60 11.79 -5.82 -11.13
CA SER A 60 10.81 -6.85 -10.79
C SER A 60 11.35 -7.70 -9.65
N ILE A 61 10.49 -8.08 -8.72
CA ILE A 61 10.86 -8.83 -7.51
C ILE A 61 9.91 -10.02 -7.35
N ILE A 62 10.46 -11.22 -7.17
CA ILE A 62 9.70 -12.40 -6.80
C ILE A 62 9.49 -12.39 -5.30
N THR A 63 8.24 -12.57 -4.87
CA THR A 63 7.85 -12.53 -3.47
C THR A 63 6.73 -13.52 -3.17
N ASN A 64 6.38 -13.64 -1.92
CA ASN A 64 5.20 -14.32 -1.43
C ASN A 64 4.71 -13.58 -0.19
N ASP A 65 3.45 -13.78 0.18
CA ASP A 65 2.86 -13.17 1.36
C ASP A 65 1.99 -14.17 2.14
N GLY A 66 1.58 -13.81 3.33
CA GLY A 66 0.64 -14.62 4.11
C GLY A 66 0.17 -13.87 5.35
N GLU A 67 -1.09 -14.11 5.73
CA GLU A 67 -1.66 -13.53 6.94
C GLU A 67 -1.22 -14.33 8.17
N ALA A 68 -0.83 -13.62 9.21
CA ALA A 68 -0.37 -14.20 10.47
C ALA A 68 -0.85 -13.37 11.67
N VAL A 69 -0.73 -13.94 12.85
CA VAL A 69 -0.99 -13.26 14.11
C VAL A 69 0.32 -13.16 14.89
N ILE A 70 0.71 -11.95 15.24
CA ILE A 70 1.84 -11.67 16.11
C ILE A 70 1.38 -11.64 17.58
N PHE A 71 2.14 -12.27 18.44
CA PHE A 71 1.92 -12.32 19.88
C PHE A 71 3.13 -11.75 20.60
N TYR A 72 2.87 -10.80 21.50
CA TYR A 72 3.90 -10.27 22.38
C TYR A 72 3.27 -9.92 23.74
N ASN A 73 3.81 -10.47 24.83
CA ASN A 73 3.23 -10.38 26.16
C ASN A 73 1.73 -10.78 26.13
N ASN A 74 0.83 -9.88 26.53
CA ASN A 74 -0.62 -10.09 26.53
C ASN A 74 -1.33 -9.45 25.32
N SER A 75 -0.58 -9.00 24.32
CA SER A 75 -1.13 -8.31 23.15
C SER A 75 -1.02 -9.19 21.90
N THR A 76 -2.03 -9.10 21.05
CA THR A 76 -2.09 -9.83 19.78
C THR A 76 -2.53 -8.90 18.67
N LYS A 77 -1.98 -9.10 17.46
CA LYS A 77 -2.39 -8.34 16.28
C LYS A 77 -2.26 -9.19 15.01
N GLY A 78 -3.27 -9.08 14.13
CA GLY A 78 -3.19 -9.62 12.77
C GLY A 78 -2.23 -8.78 11.93
N ILE A 79 -1.37 -9.45 11.18
CA ILE A 79 -0.38 -8.83 10.29
C ILE A 79 -0.30 -9.56 8.96
N LEU A 80 0.10 -8.85 7.91
CA LEU A 80 0.49 -9.41 6.64
C LEU A 80 2.02 -9.57 6.63
N LEU A 81 2.49 -10.81 6.56
CA LEU A 81 3.90 -11.11 6.34
C LEU A 81 4.21 -11.08 4.86
N LYS A 82 5.23 -10.34 4.45
CA LYS A 82 5.75 -10.31 3.08
C LYS A 82 7.16 -10.91 3.09
N GLY A 83 7.39 -11.85 2.18
CA GLY A 83 8.65 -12.59 2.07
C GLY A 83 9.51 -12.09 0.93
N TYR A 84 10.75 -11.68 1.22
CA TYR A 84 11.71 -11.26 0.21
C TYR A 84 13.04 -12.00 0.36
N LEU A 85 13.73 -12.18 -0.77
CA LEU A 85 15.14 -12.52 -0.72
C LEU A 85 15.92 -11.37 -0.09
N GLU A 86 16.99 -11.67 0.64
CA GLU A 86 17.78 -10.66 1.38
C GLU A 86 18.26 -9.51 0.48
N ASN A 87 18.75 -9.82 -0.72
CA ASN A 87 19.20 -8.81 -1.67
C ASN A 87 18.06 -7.93 -2.19
N ASP A 88 16.89 -8.51 -2.41
CA ASP A 88 15.72 -7.77 -2.87
C ASP A 88 15.20 -6.84 -1.78
N PHE A 89 15.13 -7.32 -0.53
CA PHE A 89 14.75 -6.50 0.61
C PHE A 89 15.68 -5.28 0.80
N LYS A 90 17.00 -5.47 0.66
CA LYS A 90 17.99 -4.38 0.73
C LYS A 90 17.77 -3.29 -0.33
N ASN A 91 17.16 -3.65 -1.45
CA ASN A 91 16.89 -2.77 -2.58
C ASN A 91 15.46 -2.20 -2.59
N LEU A 92 14.61 -2.52 -1.62
CA LEU A 92 13.30 -1.89 -1.49
C LEU A 92 13.44 -0.43 -1.07
N GLU A 93 12.55 0.43 -1.58
CA GLU A 93 12.50 1.85 -1.17
C GLU A 93 12.29 2.00 0.33
N ILE A 94 11.43 1.15 0.92
CA ILE A 94 11.13 1.17 2.35
C ILE A 94 12.38 0.89 3.20
N SER A 95 13.28 0.00 2.77
CA SER A 95 14.52 -0.31 3.47
C SER A 95 15.61 0.74 3.26
N ASN A 96 15.47 1.59 2.24
CA ASN A 96 16.41 2.66 1.90
C ASN A 96 15.92 4.05 2.36
N ASN A 97 14.75 4.12 2.98
CA ASN A 97 14.23 5.36 3.54
C ASN A 97 15.06 5.81 4.76
N LYS A 98 15.12 7.13 4.98
CA LYS A 98 15.76 7.73 6.16
C LYS A 98 15.10 7.33 7.49
N THR A 99 13.85 6.88 7.43
CA THR A 99 13.04 6.41 8.56
C THR A 99 13.17 4.90 8.82
N PHE A 100 14.11 4.23 8.15
CA PHE A 100 14.47 2.84 8.41
C PHE A 100 15.58 2.74 9.46
N PHE A 101 15.31 1.97 10.52
CA PHE A 101 16.26 1.77 11.63
C PHE A 101 16.57 0.29 11.79
N GLY A 102 17.84 -0.03 11.99
CA GLY A 102 18.28 -1.41 12.24
C GLY A 102 18.96 -2.07 11.06
N SER A 103 18.94 -3.41 11.04
CA SER A 103 19.63 -4.23 10.04
C SER A 103 18.73 -4.54 8.85
N LYS A 104 19.31 -4.60 7.65
CA LYS A 104 18.65 -5.05 6.41
C LYS A 104 18.88 -6.53 6.10
N ASN A 105 19.51 -7.28 6.99
CA ASN A 105 19.88 -8.68 6.76
C ASN A 105 18.74 -9.62 7.18
N LEU A 106 17.77 -9.85 6.31
CA LEU A 106 16.67 -10.79 6.55
C LEU A 106 17.18 -12.24 6.50
N ASN A 107 17.55 -12.77 7.67
CA ASN A 107 17.90 -14.18 7.84
C ASN A 107 16.67 -15.01 8.27
N LYS A 108 16.88 -16.31 8.54
CA LYS A 108 15.79 -17.28 8.79
C LYS A 108 14.87 -16.90 9.96
N ASN A 109 15.39 -16.30 11.02
CA ASN A 109 14.65 -16.01 12.25
C ASN A 109 14.51 -14.50 12.50
N SER A 110 14.65 -13.67 11.48
CA SER A 110 14.57 -12.23 11.59
C SER A 110 13.31 -11.67 10.98
N ILE A 111 12.80 -10.58 11.58
CA ILE A 111 11.64 -9.85 11.11
C ILE A 111 11.91 -8.35 11.14
N SER A 112 11.44 -7.65 10.11
CA SER A 112 11.36 -6.20 10.05
C SER A 112 9.90 -5.78 10.21
N ILE A 113 9.60 -4.90 11.16
CA ILE A 113 8.24 -4.48 11.49
C ILE A 113 8.02 -3.00 11.22
N GLY A 114 6.77 -2.59 10.99
CA GLY A 114 6.43 -1.18 10.86
C GLY A 114 6.47 -0.43 12.18
N ARG A 115 6.70 0.88 12.13
CA ARG A 115 6.81 1.77 13.29
C ARG A 115 5.56 1.73 14.18
N ASP A 116 4.39 1.77 13.56
CA ASP A 116 3.13 1.78 14.31
C ASP A 116 2.87 0.43 14.97
N LEU A 117 3.26 -0.69 14.33
CA LEU A 117 3.19 -2.02 14.95
C LEU A 117 4.13 -2.11 16.17
N SER A 118 5.36 -1.60 16.04
CA SER A 118 6.32 -1.48 17.17
C SER A 118 5.70 -0.70 18.34
N ASN A 119 5.11 0.47 18.06
CA ASN A 119 4.48 1.31 19.09
C ASN A 119 3.25 0.65 19.75
N ILE A 120 2.37 0.01 18.95
CA ILE A 120 1.14 -0.64 19.44
C ILE A 120 1.46 -1.78 20.40
N LEU A 121 2.49 -2.57 20.10
CA LEU A 121 2.86 -3.75 20.88
C LEU A 121 3.96 -3.46 21.92
N GLY A 122 4.57 -2.27 21.90
CA GLY A 122 5.70 -1.91 22.77
C GLY A 122 6.96 -2.73 22.46
N LEU A 123 7.28 -2.87 21.17
CA LEU A 123 8.37 -3.69 20.64
C LEU A 123 9.56 -2.83 20.24
N ASP A 124 10.77 -3.30 20.57
CA ASP A 124 12.02 -2.69 20.16
C ASP A 124 12.89 -3.64 19.31
N ILE A 125 13.91 -3.08 18.64
CA ILE A 125 14.89 -3.88 17.92
C ILE A 125 15.66 -4.74 18.91
N GLY A 126 15.71 -6.04 18.63
CA GLY A 126 16.32 -7.05 19.49
C GLY A 126 15.30 -7.92 20.23
N ASP A 127 14.06 -7.46 20.38
CA ASP A 127 13.00 -8.25 21.01
C ASP A 127 12.65 -9.50 20.17
N GLU A 128 12.20 -10.54 20.87
CA GLU A 128 11.67 -11.75 20.26
C GLU A 128 10.13 -11.72 20.29
N VAL A 129 9.52 -12.05 19.16
CA VAL A 129 8.08 -12.12 19.00
C VAL A 129 7.67 -13.50 18.51
N SER A 130 6.52 -13.97 18.97
CA SER A 130 5.90 -15.19 18.48
C SER A 130 4.91 -14.87 17.38
N ILE A 131 5.03 -15.56 16.25
CA ILE A 131 4.12 -15.43 15.13
C ILE A 131 3.46 -16.77 14.85
N THR A 132 2.13 -16.73 14.67
CA THR A 132 1.32 -17.91 14.44
C THR A 132 0.60 -17.78 13.09
N SER A 133 0.70 -18.84 12.26
CA SER A 133 -0.06 -18.96 11.02
C SER A 133 -1.47 -19.48 11.33
N PRO A 134 -2.55 -18.86 10.84
CA PRO A 134 -3.91 -19.38 10.97
C PRO A 134 -4.12 -20.68 10.16
N SER A 135 -3.40 -20.83 9.05
CA SER A 135 -3.36 -22.07 8.26
C SER A 135 -2.31 -23.00 8.85
N GLY A 136 -2.70 -23.82 9.80
CA GLY A 136 -1.79 -24.73 10.47
C GLY A 136 -1.56 -26.04 9.72
N VAL A 137 -0.67 -26.87 10.27
CA VAL A 137 -0.42 -28.22 9.76
C VAL A 137 -1.68 -29.08 9.92
N GLN A 138 -2.15 -29.66 8.83
CA GLN A 138 -3.28 -30.60 8.83
C GLN A 138 -2.87 -31.88 9.58
N THR A 139 -3.58 -32.19 10.67
CA THR A 139 -3.37 -33.40 11.43
C THR A 139 -4.64 -34.25 11.40
N LEU A 140 -4.53 -35.53 11.84
CA LEU A 140 -5.68 -36.45 11.95
C LEU A 140 -6.79 -35.91 12.89
N VAL A 141 -6.47 -34.97 13.77
CA VAL A 141 -7.37 -34.39 14.79
C VAL A 141 -7.78 -32.97 14.47
N GLY A 142 -7.39 -32.41 13.31
CA GLY A 142 -7.64 -31.02 12.87
C GLY A 142 -6.37 -30.26 12.52
N SER A 143 -6.51 -28.97 12.22
CA SER A 143 -5.39 -28.08 11.88
C SER A 143 -4.76 -27.52 13.16
N LEU A 144 -3.45 -27.74 13.34
CA LEU A 144 -2.68 -27.14 14.45
C LEU A 144 -1.94 -25.89 13.92
N PRO A 145 -2.12 -24.71 14.53
CA PRO A 145 -1.43 -23.50 14.15
C PRO A 145 0.10 -23.70 14.21
N LYS A 146 0.79 -23.30 13.15
CA LYS A 146 2.26 -23.29 13.14
C LYS A 146 2.74 -22.00 13.80
N GLN A 147 3.66 -22.13 14.74
CA GLN A 147 4.17 -21.01 15.53
C GLN A 147 5.68 -20.96 15.44
N ASN A 148 6.23 -19.80 15.14
CA ASN A 148 7.66 -19.55 15.10
C ASN A 148 8.03 -18.30 15.90
N LEU A 149 9.26 -18.30 16.44
CA LEU A 149 9.87 -17.12 17.08
C LEU A 149 10.73 -16.37 16.08
N PHE A 150 10.59 -15.05 16.08
CA PHE A 150 11.37 -14.13 15.25
C PHE A 150 11.97 -13.03 16.10
N GLN A 151 13.21 -12.66 15.81
CA GLN A 151 13.87 -11.51 16.40
C GLN A 151 13.63 -10.28 15.53
N ILE A 152 13.23 -9.17 16.14
CA ILE A 152 13.07 -7.89 15.47
C ILE A 152 14.45 -7.33 15.16
N ILE A 153 14.79 -7.20 13.87
CA ILE A 153 16.09 -6.68 13.43
C ILE A 153 16.02 -5.25 12.96
N SER A 154 14.83 -4.78 12.59
CA SER A 154 14.64 -3.43 12.07
C SER A 154 13.19 -2.96 12.19
N VAL A 155 13.05 -1.64 12.22
CA VAL A 155 11.77 -0.93 12.20
C VAL A 155 11.76 0.03 11.03
N PHE A 156 10.73 -0.04 10.19
CA PHE A 156 10.52 0.85 9.05
C PHE A 156 9.31 1.77 9.26
N GLU A 157 9.29 2.87 8.50
CA GLU A 157 8.17 3.81 8.49
C GLU A 157 7.88 4.24 7.04
N SER A 158 6.71 3.89 6.54
CA SER A 158 6.23 4.27 5.20
C SER A 158 5.55 5.64 5.19
N GLY A 159 5.10 6.10 6.36
CA GLY A 159 4.27 7.27 6.54
C GLY A 159 2.78 7.02 6.24
N LEU A 160 2.37 5.75 6.12
CA LEU A 160 0.98 5.31 6.09
C LEU A 160 0.72 4.40 7.29
N SER A 161 0.00 4.92 8.28
CA SER A 161 -0.23 4.23 9.56
C SER A 161 -0.87 2.86 9.40
N GLU A 162 -1.79 2.71 8.45
CA GLU A 162 -2.42 1.41 8.15
C GLU A 162 -1.39 0.38 7.68
N TYR A 163 -0.44 0.78 6.84
CA TYR A 163 0.64 -0.09 6.38
C TYR A 163 1.63 -0.39 7.51
N ASP A 164 2.09 0.65 8.20
CA ASP A 164 3.08 0.54 9.27
C ASP A 164 2.57 -0.24 10.50
N SER A 165 1.25 -0.38 10.65
CA SER A 165 0.65 -1.15 11.72
C SER A 165 0.31 -2.61 11.36
N ASN A 166 0.26 -2.96 10.06
CA ASN A 166 -0.26 -4.25 9.63
C ASN A 166 0.73 -5.07 8.78
N VAL A 167 1.86 -4.51 8.34
CA VAL A 167 2.81 -5.21 7.48
C VAL A 167 4.13 -5.48 8.19
N ALA A 168 4.70 -6.66 7.96
CA ALA A 168 6.04 -7.02 8.39
C ALA A 168 6.76 -7.82 7.29
N TYR A 169 8.09 -7.79 7.31
CA TYR A 169 8.94 -8.43 6.32
C TYR A 169 9.78 -9.53 6.93
N ILE A 170 9.81 -10.69 6.27
CA ILE A 170 10.67 -11.83 6.64
C ILE A 170 11.37 -12.39 5.38
N ASN A 171 12.29 -13.30 5.60
CA ASN A 171 12.95 -14.00 4.49
C ASN A 171 11.93 -14.84 3.69
N LEU A 172 12.03 -14.80 2.35
CA LEU A 172 11.09 -15.49 1.45
C LEU A 172 10.98 -16.98 1.74
N LYS A 173 12.13 -17.66 1.87
CA LYS A 173 12.14 -19.10 2.16
C LYS A 173 11.54 -19.42 3.53
N THR A 174 11.80 -18.59 4.53
CA THR A 174 11.20 -18.73 5.85
C THR A 174 9.67 -18.56 5.79
N LEU A 175 9.18 -17.62 5.00
CA LEU A 175 7.74 -17.43 4.79
C LEU A 175 7.11 -18.65 4.14
N GLU A 176 7.72 -19.18 3.08
CA GLU A 176 7.24 -20.36 2.37
C GLU A 176 7.20 -21.59 3.28
N ASP A 177 8.28 -21.85 4.01
CA ASP A 177 8.35 -22.92 5.01
C ASP A 177 7.30 -22.73 6.13
N PHE A 178 6.99 -21.48 6.51
CA PHE A 178 6.04 -21.17 7.57
C PHE A 178 4.59 -21.37 7.17
N PHE A 179 4.23 -21.05 5.91
CA PHE A 179 2.88 -21.19 5.39
C PHE A 179 2.66 -22.45 4.54
N ASP A 180 3.65 -23.36 4.45
CA ASP A 180 3.63 -24.54 3.59
C ASP A 180 3.30 -24.19 2.13
N LYS A 181 3.95 -23.13 1.62
CA LYS A 181 3.81 -22.63 0.25
C LYS A 181 4.90 -23.13 -0.67
N ASP A 182 4.53 -23.42 -1.90
CA ASP A 182 5.44 -23.84 -2.95
C ASP A 182 5.94 -22.67 -3.82
N ILE A 183 6.90 -22.97 -4.70
CA ILE A 183 7.42 -22.00 -5.68
C ILE A 183 6.31 -21.50 -6.62
N SER A 184 5.31 -22.35 -6.90
CA SER A 184 4.13 -21.99 -7.70
C SER A 184 3.22 -20.93 -7.05
N ASP A 185 3.28 -20.76 -5.73
CA ASP A 185 2.52 -19.76 -5.01
C ASP A 185 3.16 -18.35 -5.07
N ARG A 186 4.40 -18.28 -5.58
CA ARG A 186 5.10 -17.01 -5.73
C ARG A 186 4.42 -16.14 -6.76
N PHE A 187 4.47 -14.84 -6.50
CA PHE A 187 4.04 -13.82 -7.44
C PHE A 187 5.16 -12.80 -7.68
N THR A 188 5.01 -12.00 -8.73
CA THR A 188 6.00 -11.00 -9.11
C THR A 188 5.46 -9.61 -8.87
N GLU A 189 6.22 -8.80 -8.16
CA GLU A 189 6.01 -7.37 -7.98
C GLU A 189 6.79 -6.60 -9.05
N TYR A 190 6.10 -5.71 -9.78
CA TYR A 190 6.68 -4.85 -10.81
C TYR A 190 6.71 -3.39 -10.35
N TYR A 191 7.85 -2.76 -10.54
CA TYR A 191 8.10 -1.35 -10.25
C TYR A 191 8.43 -0.64 -11.56
N PHE A 192 7.56 0.26 -12.02
CA PHE A 192 7.72 1.00 -13.27
C PHE A 192 8.49 2.30 -13.06
N LYS A 193 9.16 2.78 -14.09
CA LYS A 193 9.81 4.10 -14.09
C LYS A 193 8.79 5.23 -14.05
N ASP A 194 7.63 5.05 -14.70
CA ASP A 194 6.48 5.94 -14.61
C ASP A 194 5.25 5.21 -14.03
N PRO A 195 5.05 5.26 -12.71
CA PRO A 195 3.94 4.59 -12.06
C PRO A 195 2.58 5.29 -12.29
N LYS A 196 2.55 6.49 -12.90
CA LYS A 196 1.31 7.23 -13.18
C LYS A 196 0.58 6.68 -14.39
N SER A 197 1.29 6.07 -15.34
CA SER A 197 0.73 5.41 -16.52
C SER A 197 0.29 3.97 -16.25
N ILE A 198 -0.22 3.71 -15.05
CA ILE A 198 -0.46 2.35 -14.54
C ILE A 198 -1.49 1.56 -15.35
N GLU A 199 -2.52 2.19 -15.91
CA GLU A 199 -3.53 1.51 -16.72
C GLU A 199 -2.92 0.93 -18.01
N GLN A 200 -2.04 1.68 -18.68
CA GLN A 200 -1.33 1.19 -19.86
C GLN A 200 -0.38 0.04 -19.50
N HIS A 201 0.32 0.13 -18.37
CA HIS A 201 1.16 -0.95 -17.88
C HIS A 201 0.35 -2.20 -17.53
N LYS A 202 -0.83 -2.03 -16.93
CA LYS A 202 -1.76 -3.13 -16.64
C LYS A 202 -2.18 -3.87 -17.91
N GLU A 203 -2.62 -3.13 -18.94
CA GLU A 203 -3.00 -3.72 -20.22
C GLU A 203 -1.86 -4.51 -20.87
N ASN A 204 -0.64 -3.99 -20.79
CA ASN A 204 0.55 -4.67 -21.31
C ASN A 204 0.84 -5.95 -20.53
N LEU A 205 0.80 -5.90 -19.18
CA LEU A 205 1.00 -7.08 -18.34
C LEU A 205 -0.06 -8.17 -18.60
N ILE A 206 -1.33 -7.81 -18.77
CA ILE A 206 -2.40 -8.78 -19.09
C ILE A 206 -2.15 -9.45 -20.44
N LYS A 207 -1.65 -8.72 -21.44
CA LYS A 207 -1.30 -9.29 -22.75
C LYS A 207 -0.14 -10.27 -22.68
N VAL A 208 0.82 -9.98 -21.82
CA VAL A 208 2.03 -10.78 -21.62
C VAL A 208 1.76 -12.01 -20.75
N PHE A 209 0.93 -11.86 -19.72
CA PHE A 209 0.59 -12.91 -18.76
C PHE A 209 -0.92 -13.21 -18.80
N PRO A 210 -1.42 -13.85 -19.89
CA PRO A 210 -2.85 -14.13 -20.04
C PRO A 210 -3.38 -15.12 -18.98
N ASP A 211 -2.48 -15.96 -18.42
CA ASP A 211 -2.79 -16.98 -17.42
C ASP A 211 -2.42 -16.53 -15.99
N ALA A 212 -2.53 -15.23 -15.72
CA ALA A 212 -2.23 -14.67 -14.40
C ALA A 212 -3.20 -13.55 -14.00
N PHE A 213 -3.39 -13.39 -12.70
CA PHE A 213 -4.05 -12.21 -12.15
C PHE A 213 -3.09 -11.03 -12.13
N VAL A 214 -3.53 -9.90 -12.67
CA VAL A 214 -2.77 -8.65 -12.68
C VAL A 214 -3.52 -7.61 -11.83
N TYR A 215 -2.89 -7.21 -10.73
CA TYR A 215 -3.40 -6.17 -9.84
C TYR A 215 -2.45 -4.98 -9.86
N THR A 216 -3.00 -3.78 -9.90
CA THR A 216 -2.20 -2.55 -9.79
C THR A 216 -2.32 -1.95 -8.39
N TRP A 217 -1.44 -1.01 -8.06
CA TRP A 217 -1.54 -0.25 -6.82
C TRP A 217 -2.89 0.48 -6.70
N ALA A 218 -3.51 0.87 -7.82
CA ALA A 218 -4.84 1.49 -7.85
C ALA A 218 -5.96 0.47 -7.55
N ASP A 219 -5.87 -0.76 -8.06
CA ASP A 219 -6.81 -1.83 -7.76
C ASP A 219 -6.75 -2.23 -6.28
N MET A 220 -5.54 -2.36 -5.73
CA MET A 220 -5.32 -2.73 -4.33
C MET A 220 -5.82 -1.65 -3.35
N ASN A 221 -5.90 -0.39 -3.80
CA ASN A 221 -6.40 0.75 -3.02
C ASN A 221 -7.74 1.29 -3.57
N SER A 222 -8.56 0.43 -4.16
CA SER A 222 -9.80 0.82 -4.87
C SER A 222 -10.79 1.60 -4.00
N SER A 223 -10.91 1.29 -2.72
CA SER A 223 -11.74 2.01 -1.76
C SER A 223 -11.31 3.47 -1.59
N LEU A 224 -10.00 3.69 -1.44
CA LEU A 224 -9.42 5.04 -1.36
C LEU A 224 -9.69 5.84 -2.64
N PHE A 225 -9.43 5.21 -3.81
CA PHE A 225 -9.67 5.86 -5.10
C PHE A 225 -11.15 6.17 -5.35
N SER A 226 -12.04 5.28 -4.93
CA SER A 226 -13.49 5.50 -4.99
C SER A 226 -13.89 6.69 -4.12
N ALA A 227 -13.38 6.81 -2.90
CA ALA A 227 -13.61 7.94 -2.02
C ALA A 227 -13.12 9.26 -2.63
N LEU A 228 -11.91 9.29 -3.18
CA LEU A 228 -11.34 10.47 -3.85
C LEU A 228 -12.12 10.87 -5.11
N LYS A 229 -12.70 9.90 -5.83
CA LYS A 229 -13.57 10.16 -6.98
C LYS A 229 -14.90 10.79 -6.55
N VAL A 230 -15.51 10.27 -5.51
CA VAL A 230 -16.77 10.83 -4.95
C VAL A 230 -16.52 12.26 -4.47
N GLU A 231 -15.45 12.50 -3.71
CA GLU A 231 -15.07 13.83 -3.25
C GLU A 231 -14.94 14.81 -4.41
N ARG A 232 -14.21 14.47 -5.47
CA ARG A 232 -14.09 15.31 -6.67
C ARG A 232 -15.42 15.66 -7.29
N ASN A 233 -16.34 14.71 -7.40
CA ASN A 233 -17.67 14.92 -7.94
C ASN A 233 -18.51 15.86 -7.07
N VAL A 234 -18.45 15.71 -5.75
CA VAL A 234 -19.11 16.61 -4.78
C VAL A 234 -18.56 18.03 -4.90
N MET A 235 -17.24 18.19 -4.98
CA MET A 235 -16.62 19.50 -5.18
C MET A 235 -17.04 20.16 -6.49
N PHE A 236 -17.16 19.40 -7.57
CA PHE A 236 -17.66 19.90 -8.85
C PHE A 236 -19.13 20.38 -8.75
N ILE A 237 -19.99 19.64 -8.04
CA ILE A 237 -21.40 20.04 -7.80
C ILE A 237 -21.46 21.33 -6.99
N ILE A 238 -20.67 21.44 -5.91
CA ILE A 238 -20.60 22.65 -5.07
C ILE A 238 -20.17 23.85 -5.92
N LEU A 239 -19.11 23.71 -6.73
CA LEU A 239 -18.65 24.77 -7.63
C LEU A 239 -19.73 25.21 -8.59
N SER A 240 -20.43 24.25 -9.20
CA SER A 240 -21.53 24.53 -10.12
C SER A 240 -22.66 25.32 -9.44
N LEU A 241 -23.02 24.95 -8.21
CA LEU A 241 -24.04 25.66 -7.43
C LEU A 241 -23.60 27.09 -7.08
N ILE A 242 -22.34 27.30 -6.71
CA ILE A 242 -21.81 28.65 -6.42
C ILE A 242 -21.88 29.53 -7.67
N ILE A 243 -21.51 28.98 -8.85
CA ILE A 243 -21.58 29.72 -10.12
C ILE A 243 -23.04 30.09 -10.46
N ILE A 244 -23.98 29.18 -10.26
CA ILE A 244 -25.41 29.43 -10.48
C ILE A 244 -25.93 30.55 -9.56
N VAL A 245 -25.62 30.48 -8.26
CA VAL A 245 -26.03 31.51 -7.30
C VAL A 245 -25.40 32.88 -7.67
N ALA A 246 -24.12 32.87 -8.05
CA ALA A 246 -23.44 34.08 -8.53
C ALA A 246 -24.14 34.71 -9.74
N ALA A 247 -24.51 33.88 -10.72
CA ALA A 247 -25.24 34.33 -11.92
C ALA A 247 -26.60 34.96 -11.57
N PHE A 248 -27.38 34.32 -10.70
CA PHE A 248 -28.65 34.87 -10.23
C PHE A 248 -28.49 36.21 -9.48
N ASN A 249 -27.47 36.36 -8.65
CA ASN A 249 -27.16 37.60 -7.95
C ASN A 249 -26.80 38.72 -8.91
N ILE A 250 -26.05 38.44 -9.99
CA ILE A 250 -25.69 39.40 -11.03
C ILE A 250 -26.94 39.83 -11.79
N ILE A 251 -27.80 38.88 -12.21
CA ILE A 251 -29.04 39.18 -12.95
C ILE A 251 -29.96 40.04 -12.08
N SER A 252 -30.15 39.70 -10.82
CA SER A 252 -30.96 40.49 -9.87
C SER A 252 -30.41 41.91 -9.69
N GLY A 253 -29.08 42.05 -9.61
CA GLY A 253 -28.45 43.38 -9.47
C GLY A 253 -28.51 44.24 -10.72
N LEU A 254 -28.70 43.66 -11.91
CA LEU A 254 -28.87 44.37 -13.17
C LEU A 254 -30.35 44.75 -13.43
N THR A 255 -31.29 44.07 -12.78
CA THR A 255 -32.75 44.29 -12.99
C THR A 255 -33.32 45.32 -12.05
N ILE A 256 -32.62 45.70 -11.01
CA ILE A 256 -32.93 46.81 -10.08
C ILE A 256 -32.26 48.11 -10.52
#